data_dbf101131e2d2089bb5cd5465dc5ef6a
#
_entry.id   dbf101131e2d2089bb5cd5465dc5ef6a
#
_cell.length_a   1.000
_cell.length_b   1.000
_cell.length_c   1.000
_cell.angle_alpha   90.00
_cell.angle_beta   90.00
_cell.angle_gamma   90.00
#
_symmetry.space_group_name_H-M   'P 1'
#
loop_
_entity.id
_entity.type
_entity.pdbx_description
1 polymer ?
#
loop_
_entity_poly.entity_id
_entity_poly.type
_entity_poly.pdbx_seq_one_letter_code
_entity_poly.pdbx_strand_id
1 'polypeptide(L)'
;MADKRDYYEVLGVQKGASDDEIKKAYRACAKKYHPDLHPGDKECEEKFKEVNEAYEVLSDSDKKARYDQFGHAGVDPNYGAGAGGAGSPFGQEIDIDDIFSSFFGGFGGRRSNNANAPMRGSDIETTVYISFEEAAKGCKQTINYSCVTTCDDCHGTGAQPGTSPKTCSSCGGSGRVTINQRTPFGVVQTQRTCDACHGRGKIVENPCKKCGGSGKQRKNKTVDVTIPAGIKDQQILNVSGRGNSGTNGGPAGDLHVYVNVRPHPVFERRGDDVWCEVPITFTQAALGADVVVPTLDGKVSYTVREGTQPGDVFRLKGKGIQRLGGRGRGDQYVRVTVEVPKNLNGKQKELIKQLDGATGDKNYAKRRNFFDKIKKMFNE
;
A
#
# COMPACT_ATOMS: atom_id res chain seq x y z
N MET A 1 -36.10 27.97 18.27
CA MET A 1 -35.36 26.70 18.26
C MET A 1 -36.15 25.80 17.39
N ALA A 2 -35.58 25.22 16.31
CA ALA A 2 -36.29 24.28 15.49
C ALA A 2 -36.55 23.01 16.34
N ASP A 3 -37.81 22.60 16.39
CA ASP A 3 -38.23 21.41 17.12
C ASP A 3 -37.59 20.19 16.42
N LYS A 4 -36.60 19.55 17.07
CA LYS A 4 -35.97 18.33 16.54
C LYS A 4 -37.03 17.21 16.51
N ARG A 5 -37.11 16.50 15.39
CA ARG A 5 -38.04 15.36 15.22
C ARG A 5 -37.67 14.21 16.16
N ASP A 6 -38.65 13.46 16.60
CA ASP A 6 -38.44 12.26 17.44
C ASP A 6 -37.53 11.25 16.72
N TYR A 7 -36.50 10.72 17.40
CA TYR A 7 -35.56 9.77 16.83
C TYR A 7 -36.18 8.47 16.34
N TYR A 8 -37.25 8.03 16.97
CA TYR A 8 -38.02 6.87 16.50
C TYR A 8 -38.75 7.18 15.18
N GLU A 9 -39.32 8.39 15.05
CA GLU A 9 -39.94 8.85 13.80
C GLU A 9 -38.90 9.03 12.68
N VAL A 10 -37.71 9.53 12.99
CA VAL A 10 -36.62 9.71 12.02
C VAL A 10 -36.20 8.37 11.42
N LEU A 11 -36.12 7.31 12.23
CA LEU A 11 -35.83 5.95 11.75
C LEU A 11 -37.06 5.22 11.21
N GLY A 12 -38.27 5.74 11.42
CA GLY A 12 -39.54 5.10 11.00
C GLY A 12 -39.88 3.83 11.80
N VAL A 13 -39.54 3.78 13.10
CA VAL A 13 -39.80 2.69 13.99
C VAL A 13 -40.70 3.14 15.14
N GLN A 14 -41.39 2.21 15.79
CA GLN A 14 -42.23 2.54 16.95
C GLN A 14 -41.39 2.70 18.22
N LYS A 15 -41.86 3.52 19.17
CA LYS A 15 -41.22 3.70 20.46
C LYS A 15 -41.19 2.37 21.21
N GLY A 16 -40.00 1.96 21.67
CA GLY A 16 -39.82 0.64 22.30
C GLY A 16 -39.37 -0.46 21.31
N ALA A 17 -39.06 -0.11 20.04
CA ALA A 17 -38.51 -1.06 19.07
C ALA A 17 -37.22 -1.75 19.59
N SER A 18 -37.08 -3.02 19.21
CA SER A 18 -35.89 -3.81 19.53
C SER A 18 -34.63 -3.30 18.81
N ASP A 19 -33.46 -3.63 19.36
CA ASP A 19 -32.17 -3.20 18.78
C ASP A 19 -31.97 -3.70 17.34
N ASP A 20 -32.52 -4.89 17.03
CA ASP A 20 -32.46 -5.44 15.66
C ASP A 20 -33.38 -4.68 14.70
N GLU A 21 -34.54 -4.23 15.13
CA GLU A 21 -35.45 -3.41 14.34
C GLU A 21 -34.85 -2.01 14.08
N ILE A 22 -34.28 -1.40 15.12
CA ILE A 22 -33.56 -0.10 15.00
C ILE A 22 -32.41 -0.22 14.01
N LYS A 23 -31.60 -1.28 14.10
CA LYS A 23 -30.45 -1.52 13.20
C LYS A 23 -30.89 -1.78 11.76
N LYS A 24 -32.01 -2.48 11.55
CA LYS A 24 -32.59 -2.74 10.23
C LYS A 24 -33.13 -1.46 9.60
N ALA A 25 -33.86 -0.65 10.36
CA ALA A 25 -34.40 0.62 9.94
C ALA A 25 -33.28 1.62 9.59
N TYR A 26 -32.25 1.72 10.42
CA TYR A 26 -31.07 2.54 10.14
C TYR A 26 -30.41 2.18 8.81
N ARG A 27 -30.16 0.88 8.54
CA ARG A 27 -29.56 0.43 7.28
C ARG A 27 -30.40 0.81 6.05
N ALA A 28 -31.72 0.75 6.18
CA ALA A 28 -32.63 1.14 5.10
C ALA A 28 -32.59 2.65 4.83
N CYS A 29 -32.64 3.47 5.90
CA CYS A 29 -32.57 4.92 5.81
C CYS A 29 -31.18 5.41 5.34
N ALA A 30 -30.10 4.84 5.88
CA ALA A 30 -28.73 5.17 5.49
C ALA A 30 -28.47 4.88 4.00
N LYS A 31 -28.98 3.75 3.48
CA LYS A 31 -28.89 3.45 2.04
C LYS A 31 -29.71 4.41 1.19
N LYS A 32 -30.88 4.84 1.69
CA LYS A 32 -31.80 5.74 0.95
C LYS A 32 -31.26 7.16 0.84
N TYR A 33 -30.56 7.66 1.87
CA TYR A 33 -30.07 9.04 1.93
C TYR A 33 -28.53 9.13 1.83
N HIS A 34 -27.87 8.06 1.29
CA HIS A 34 -26.42 8.04 1.17
C HIS A 34 -25.90 9.14 0.24
N PRO A 35 -24.87 9.92 0.64
CA PRO A 35 -24.37 11.01 -0.18
C PRO A 35 -23.83 10.57 -1.55
N ASP A 36 -23.30 9.33 -1.67
CA ASP A 36 -22.85 8.79 -2.96
C ASP A 36 -23.99 8.53 -3.95
N LEU A 37 -25.23 8.32 -3.44
CA LEU A 37 -26.39 8.12 -4.29
C LEU A 37 -27.11 9.44 -4.64
N HIS A 38 -26.87 10.49 -3.87
CA HIS A 38 -27.47 11.81 -4.04
C HIS A 38 -26.43 12.93 -3.93
N PRO A 39 -25.41 12.97 -4.83
CA PRO A 39 -24.34 13.94 -4.75
C PRO A 39 -24.86 15.37 -4.94
N GLY A 40 -24.65 16.23 -3.92
CA GLY A 40 -25.02 17.64 -3.94
C GLY A 40 -26.46 17.96 -3.49
N ASP A 41 -27.24 16.99 -3.04
CA ASP A 41 -28.58 17.19 -2.47
C ASP A 41 -28.51 17.47 -0.96
N LYS A 42 -28.67 18.76 -0.60
CA LYS A 42 -28.62 19.21 0.80
C LYS A 42 -29.71 18.60 1.68
N GLU A 43 -30.92 18.36 1.12
CA GLU A 43 -31.99 17.76 1.90
C GLU A 43 -31.69 16.28 2.28
N CYS A 44 -31.09 15.55 1.35
CA CYS A 44 -30.65 14.17 1.61
C CYS A 44 -29.51 14.15 2.62
N GLU A 45 -28.59 15.10 2.56
CA GLU A 45 -27.48 15.23 3.51
C GLU A 45 -27.97 15.56 4.94
N GLU A 46 -28.94 16.47 5.07
CA GLU A 46 -29.55 16.79 6.37
C GLU A 46 -30.30 15.59 6.95
N LYS A 47 -31.11 14.89 6.14
CA LYS A 47 -31.80 13.68 6.57
C LYS A 47 -30.82 12.55 6.95
N PHE A 48 -29.70 12.44 6.25
CA PHE A 48 -28.65 11.46 6.60
C PHE A 48 -28.00 11.78 7.94
N LYS A 49 -27.76 13.06 8.25
CA LYS A 49 -27.27 13.50 9.58
C LYS A 49 -28.27 13.18 10.69
N GLU A 50 -29.55 13.47 10.48
CA GLU A 50 -30.61 13.14 11.45
C GLU A 50 -30.73 11.63 11.70
N VAL A 51 -30.67 10.81 10.65
CA VAL A 51 -30.69 9.34 10.73
C VAL A 51 -29.50 8.79 11.52
N ASN A 52 -28.30 9.35 11.32
CA ASN A 52 -27.11 8.95 12.06
C ASN A 52 -27.21 9.34 13.54
N GLU A 53 -27.68 10.57 13.85
CA GLU A 53 -27.88 11.04 15.22
C GLU A 53 -28.92 10.16 15.95
N ALA A 54 -30.04 9.84 15.29
CA ALA A 54 -31.08 8.98 15.83
C ALA A 54 -30.55 7.57 16.15
N TYR A 55 -29.77 6.98 15.25
CA TYR A 55 -29.18 5.67 15.46
C TYR A 55 -28.14 5.66 16.58
N GLU A 56 -27.32 6.70 16.69
CA GLU A 56 -26.33 6.82 17.76
C GLU A 56 -26.99 6.79 19.15
N VAL A 57 -28.12 7.44 19.29
CA VAL A 57 -28.83 7.49 20.57
C VAL A 57 -29.60 6.20 20.84
N LEU A 58 -30.29 5.66 19.84
CA LEU A 58 -31.17 4.52 20.03
C LEU A 58 -30.45 3.15 20.00
N SER A 59 -29.22 3.09 19.53
CA SER A 59 -28.40 1.87 19.52
C SER A 59 -27.65 1.61 20.82
N ASP A 60 -27.51 2.62 21.67
CA ASP A 60 -26.87 2.52 22.98
C ASP A 60 -27.95 2.41 24.08
N SER A 61 -27.93 1.34 24.87
CA SER A 61 -28.95 1.08 25.92
C SER A 61 -29.08 2.20 26.95
N ASP A 62 -27.94 2.85 27.30
CA ASP A 62 -27.93 3.91 28.33
C ASP A 62 -28.43 5.24 27.75
N LYS A 63 -28.04 5.55 26.51
CA LYS A 63 -28.55 6.74 25.83
C LYS A 63 -30.04 6.60 25.50
N LYS A 64 -30.47 5.42 25.01
CA LYS A 64 -31.87 5.09 24.73
C LYS A 64 -32.73 5.28 25.98
N ALA A 65 -32.31 4.74 27.13
CA ALA A 65 -33.03 4.89 28.38
C ALA A 65 -33.13 6.37 28.80
N ARG A 66 -32.11 7.15 28.66
CA ARG A 66 -32.14 8.61 28.93
C ARG A 66 -33.03 9.36 27.93
N TYR A 67 -32.99 9.00 26.68
CA TYR A 67 -33.85 9.57 25.65
C TYR A 67 -35.31 9.26 25.90
N ASP A 68 -35.63 8.01 26.29
CA ASP A 68 -36.98 7.56 26.60
C ASP A 68 -37.58 8.27 27.80
N GLN A 69 -36.75 8.67 28.79
CA GLN A 69 -37.18 9.38 29.99
C GLN A 69 -37.24 10.91 29.83
N PHE A 70 -36.28 11.49 29.14
CA PHE A 70 -36.08 12.95 29.12
C PHE A 70 -36.11 13.57 27.69
N GLY A 71 -36.41 12.75 26.68
CA GLY A 71 -36.42 13.20 25.29
C GLY A 71 -35.03 13.70 24.83
N HIS A 72 -35.01 14.60 23.89
CA HIS A 72 -33.75 15.20 23.38
C HIS A 72 -32.89 15.85 24.48
N ALA A 73 -33.53 16.40 25.54
CA ALA A 73 -32.81 17.01 26.65
C ALA A 73 -31.94 16.01 27.44
N GLY A 74 -32.31 14.72 27.47
CA GLY A 74 -31.55 13.69 28.18
C GLY A 74 -30.27 13.24 27.49
N VAL A 75 -30.10 13.59 26.22
CA VAL A 75 -28.97 13.19 25.38
C VAL A 75 -28.18 14.39 24.79
N ASP A 76 -28.62 15.62 25.07
CA ASP A 76 -27.93 16.84 24.66
C ASP A 76 -26.68 17.06 25.55
N PRO A 77 -25.47 17.12 25.00
CA PRO A 77 -24.24 17.36 25.75
C PRO A 77 -24.25 18.66 26.54
N ASN A 78 -25.06 19.64 26.12
CA ASN A 78 -25.16 20.96 26.77
C ASN A 78 -26.13 21.01 27.93
N TYR A 79 -27.05 20.04 28.08
CA TYR A 79 -28.09 20.07 29.13
C TYR A 79 -27.58 19.54 30.49
N GLY A 80 -26.49 18.76 30.49
CA GLY A 80 -25.85 18.24 31.71
C GLY A 80 -24.75 19.13 32.31
N ALA A 81 -24.39 20.25 31.68
CA ALA A 81 -23.29 21.13 32.10
C ALA A 81 -23.75 22.29 33.05
N GLY A 82 -24.95 22.19 33.59
CA GLY A 82 -25.56 23.22 34.47
C GLY A 82 -25.15 23.19 35.92
N ALA A 83 -24.04 22.54 36.33
CA ALA A 83 -23.47 22.71 37.68
C ALA A 83 -21.95 22.46 37.66
N GLY A 84 -21.20 23.48 37.26
CA GLY A 84 -19.74 23.44 37.45
C GLY A 84 -18.92 23.72 36.19
N GLY A 85 -18.83 24.96 35.82
CA GLY A 85 -17.75 25.75 35.23
C GLY A 85 -16.84 25.10 34.19
N ALA A 86 -16.84 25.71 33.02
CA ALA A 86 -15.70 26.22 32.29
C ALA A 86 -15.95 26.13 30.77
N GLY A 87 -16.01 27.32 30.16
CA GLY A 87 -16.26 27.55 28.74
C GLY A 87 -15.35 26.79 27.81
N SER A 88 -15.92 26.25 26.77
CA SER A 88 -15.20 25.80 25.59
C SER A 88 -14.92 27.00 24.68
N PRO A 89 -13.67 27.29 24.31
CA PRO A 89 -13.32 28.26 23.29
C PRO A 89 -13.26 27.55 21.93
N PHE A 90 -14.41 27.22 21.35
CA PHE A 90 -14.46 26.71 20.00
C PHE A 90 -15.36 27.53 19.09
N GLY A 91 -14.76 28.65 18.63
CA GLY A 91 -15.21 29.36 17.45
C GLY A 91 -14.14 29.27 16.39
N GLN A 92 -14.11 28.17 15.66
CA GLN A 92 -13.42 28.04 14.36
C GLN A 92 -14.01 26.84 13.64
N GLU A 93 -14.23 27.00 12.33
CA GLU A 93 -14.67 25.96 11.40
C GLU A 93 -13.78 24.71 11.56
N ILE A 94 -14.30 23.71 12.23
CA ILE A 94 -13.65 22.40 12.34
C ILE A 94 -14.34 21.48 11.37
N ASP A 95 -13.55 20.91 10.44
CA ASP A 95 -13.99 19.93 9.44
C ASP A 95 -14.71 18.75 10.13
N ILE A 96 -15.89 18.45 9.64
CA ILE A 96 -16.80 17.42 10.20
C ILE A 96 -16.15 16.03 10.17
N ASP A 97 -15.23 15.77 9.25
CA ASP A 97 -14.47 14.53 9.15
C ASP A 97 -13.48 14.33 10.31
N ASP A 98 -12.91 15.40 10.85
CA ASP A 98 -12.01 15.30 12.01
C ASP A 98 -12.76 15.06 13.33
N ILE A 99 -13.99 15.52 13.45
CA ILE A 99 -14.86 15.22 14.59
C ILE A 99 -15.35 13.77 14.50
N PHE A 100 -15.67 13.30 13.29
CA PHE A 100 -16.15 11.94 13.05
C PHE A 100 -15.05 10.91 13.33
N SER A 101 -13.82 11.13 12.90
CA SER A 101 -12.68 10.25 13.18
C SER A 101 -12.26 10.28 14.66
N SER A 102 -12.37 11.40 15.32
CA SER A 102 -12.07 11.56 16.75
C SER A 102 -13.13 10.90 17.65
N PHE A 103 -14.39 10.91 17.24
CA PHE A 103 -15.51 10.37 18.02
C PHE A 103 -15.77 8.88 17.72
N PHE A 104 -15.64 8.47 16.46
CA PHE A 104 -15.83 7.07 16.04
C PHE A 104 -14.58 6.19 16.24
N GLY A 105 -13.39 6.79 16.19
CA GLY A 105 -12.13 6.12 16.52
C GLY A 105 -11.85 5.97 18.03
N GLY A 106 -12.60 6.69 18.88
CA GLY A 106 -12.32 6.79 20.33
C GLY A 106 -13.07 5.84 21.24
N PHE A 107 -14.17 5.19 20.81
CA PHE A 107 -14.99 4.38 21.68
C PHE A 107 -14.67 2.87 21.68
N GLY A 108 -13.68 2.46 20.90
CA GLY A 108 -13.09 1.12 20.94
C GLY A 108 -12.07 0.98 22.07
N GLY A 109 -12.55 0.79 23.31
CA GLY A 109 -11.73 0.38 24.46
C GLY A 109 -10.69 1.43 24.89
N ARG A 110 -10.82 1.95 26.10
CA ARG A 110 -9.70 2.48 26.89
C ARG A 110 -8.58 1.44 26.83
N ARG A 111 -7.70 1.53 25.84
CA ARG A 111 -6.40 0.85 25.92
C ARG A 111 -5.75 1.41 27.18
N SER A 112 -5.89 0.70 28.26
CA SER A 112 -5.07 0.86 29.44
C SER A 112 -3.64 0.93 28.89
N ASN A 113 -3.06 2.12 28.89
CA ASN A 113 -1.66 2.35 28.48
C ASN A 113 -0.76 1.71 29.55
N ASN A 114 -0.88 0.40 29.66
CA ASN A 114 -0.09 -0.40 30.56
C ASN A 114 1.35 -0.42 29.99
N ALA A 115 2.25 0.33 30.58
CA ALA A 115 3.65 0.41 30.14
C ALA A 115 4.33 -0.98 30.02
N ASN A 116 3.75 -1.99 30.66
CA ASN A 116 4.20 -3.39 30.65
C ASN A 116 3.41 -4.26 29.62
N ALA A 117 2.48 -3.71 28.84
CA ALA A 117 1.76 -4.50 27.84
C ALA A 117 2.74 -5.04 26.76
N PRO A 118 2.53 -6.26 26.26
CA PRO A 118 3.29 -6.78 25.14
C PRO A 118 3.11 -5.88 23.92
N MET A 119 4.19 -5.41 23.34
CA MET A 119 4.17 -4.56 22.15
C MET A 119 4.90 -5.25 21.00
N ARG A 120 4.28 -5.28 19.83
CA ARG A 120 4.90 -5.80 18.62
C ARG A 120 6.16 -4.99 18.26
N GLY A 121 7.17 -5.68 17.75
CA GLY A 121 8.37 -5.05 17.21
C GLY A 121 8.05 -4.27 15.92
N SER A 122 8.89 -3.30 15.61
CA SER A 122 8.78 -2.57 14.34
C SER A 122 9.20 -3.45 13.17
N ASP A 123 8.58 -3.21 12.04
CA ASP A 123 8.93 -3.86 10.79
C ASP A 123 10.27 -3.32 10.27
N ILE A 124 10.91 -4.09 9.38
CA ILE A 124 12.19 -3.74 8.75
C ILE A 124 11.97 -3.76 7.24
N GLU A 125 12.55 -2.80 6.56
CA GLU A 125 12.53 -2.72 5.11
C GLU A 125 13.93 -3.04 4.56
N THR A 126 13.96 -3.79 3.48
CA THR A 126 15.20 -4.09 2.75
C THR A 126 14.91 -4.18 1.25
N THR A 127 15.92 -3.93 0.44
CA THR A 127 15.80 -3.94 -1.02
C THR A 127 16.67 -5.04 -1.61
N VAL A 128 16.13 -5.76 -2.58
CA VAL A 128 16.83 -6.79 -3.34
C VAL A 128 16.78 -6.44 -4.82
N TYR A 129 17.91 -6.58 -5.50
CA TYR A 129 18.03 -6.39 -6.94
C TYR A 129 18.12 -7.74 -7.62
N ILE A 130 17.21 -8.00 -8.56
CA ILE A 130 17.20 -9.23 -9.37
C ILE A 130 17.30 -8.88 -10.85
N SER A 131 17.72 -9.84 -11.67
CA SER A 131 17.71 -9.69 -13.12
C SER A 131 16.29 -9.81 -13.69
N PHE A 132 16.12 -9.42 -14.94
CA PHE A 132 14.87 -9.55 -15.67
C PHE A 132 14.43 -11.02 -15.79
N GLU A 133 15.38 -11.91 -16.05
CA GLU A 133 15.15 -13.35 -16.19
C GLU A 133 14.77 -13.98 -14.87
N GLU A 134 15.41 -13.57 -13.77
CA GLU A 134 15.06 -14.01 -12.41
C GLU A 134 13.65 -13.55 -12.03
N ALA A 135 13.26 -12.33 -12.40
CA ALA A 135 11.91 -11.86 -12.20
C ALA A 135 10.87 -12.65 -13.02
N ALA A 136 11.24 -13.04 -14.24
CA ALA A 136 10.35 -13.80 -15.12
C ALA A 136 10.16 -15.26 -14.69
N LYS A 137 11.23 -15.92 -14.24
CA LYS A 137 11.27 -17.35 -13.90
C LYS A 137 11.08 -17.62 -12.41
N GLY A 138 11.27 -16.60 -11.58
CA GLY A 138 11.38 -16.74 -10.13
C GLY A 138 12.78 -17.22 -9.71
N CYS A 139 13.16 -16.87 -8.51
CA CYS A 139 14.45 -17.26 -7.93
C CYS A 139 14.38 -17.36 -6.41
N LYS A 140 15.43 -17.90 -5.82
CA LYS A 140 15.67 -17.85 -4.38
C LYS A 140 16.83 -16.90 -4.12
N GLN A 141 16.61 -15.92 -3.22
CA GLN A 141 17.62 -14.94 -2.86
C GLN A 141 17.89 -14.99 -1.36
N THR A 142 19.15 -15.02 -1.00
CA THR A 142 19.60 -14.96 0.40
C THR A 142 19.85 -13.52 0.78
N ILE A 143 19.06 -12.99 1.71
CA ILE A 143 19.10 -11.60 2.12
C ILE A 143 19.77 -11.46 3.49
N ASN A 144 20.77 -10.60 3.56
CA ASN A 144 21.42 -10.20 4.81
C ASN A 144 20.81 -8.88 5.28
N TYR A 145 20.30 -8.85 6.50
CA TYR A 145 19.71 -7.66 7.08
C TYR A 145 20.05 -7.52 8.56
N SER A 146 20.01 -6.29 9.06
CA SER A 146 20.28 -5.99 10.47
C SER A 146 18.96 -5.81 11.21
N CYS A 147 18.79 -6.53 12.32
CA CYS A 147 17.60 -6.42 13.16
C CYS A 147 17.96 -6.29 14.63
N VAL A 148 17.07 -5.68 15.39
CA VAL A 148 17.16 -5.62 16.84
C VAL A 148 16.49 -6.87 17.40
N THR A 149 17.25 -7.67 18.14
CA THR A 149 16.78 -8.90 18.78
C THR A 149 16.86 -8.78 20.30
N THR A 150 16.12 -9.62 21.00
CA THR A 150 16.29 -9.80 22.45
C THR A 150 17.72 -10.20 22.76
N CYS A 151 18.31 -9.62 23.78
CA CYS A 151 19.67 -9.97 24.22
C CYS A 151 19.73 -11.41 24.72
N ASP A 152 20.65 -12.20 24.17
CA ASP A 152 20.77 -13.62 24.53
C ASP A 152 21.20 -13.87 25.99
N ASP A 153 21.97 -12.93 26.55
CA ASP A 153 22.54 -13.12 27.91
C ASP A 153 21.50 -12.79 28.99
N CYS A 154 20.73 -11.74 28.83
CA CYS A 154 19.74 -11.33 29.82
C CYS A 154 18.30 -11.65 29.42
N HIS A 155 18.05 -12.25 28.27
CA HIS A 155 16.73 -12.63 27.76
C HIS A 155 15.69 -11.48 27.81
N GLY A 156 16.15 -10.25 27.53
CA GLY A 156 15.30 -9.06 27.50
C GLY A 156 15.13 -8.31 28.81
N THR A 157 15.64 -8.83 29.93
CA THR A 157 15.51 -8.17 31.26
C THR A 157 16.36 -6.92 31.38
N GLY A 158 17.44 -6.83 30.63
CA GLY A 158 18.47 -5.78 30.77
C GLY A 158 19.36 -5.94 31.99
N ALA A 159 19.08 -6.87 32.90
CA ALA A 159 19.86 -7.12 34.09
C ALA A 159 20.99 -8.13 33.83
N GLN A 160 22.05 -8.06 34.58
CA GLN A 160 23.13 -9.04 34.53
C GLN A 160 22.59 -10.44 34.86
N PRO A 161 23.06 -11.51 34.17
CA PRO A 161 22.67 -12.88 34.49
C PRO A 161 22.81 -13.18 35.98
N GLY A 162 21.78 -13.80 36.57
CA GLY A 162 21.70 -14.06 38.01
C GLY A 162 21.11 -12.93 38.85
N THR A 163 20.79 -11.78 38.24
CA THR A 163 20.08 -10.65 38.88
C THR A 163 18.75 -10.37 38.20
N SER A 164 17.78 -9.82 38.91
CA SER A 164 16.48 -9.44 38.38
C SER A 164 16.23 -7.94 38.52
N PRO A 165 15.49 -7.33 37.57
CA PRO A 165 15.07 -5.94 37.69
C PRO A 165 14.14 -5.76 38.89
N LYS A 166 14.32 -4.70 39.67
CA LYS A 166 13.45 -4.35 40.81
C LYS A 166 12.33 -3.44 40.31
N THR A 167 11.13 -3.55 40.89
CA THR A 167 10.04 -2.64 40.64
C THR A 167 10.43 -1.23 41.07
N CYS A 168 10.18 -0.22 40.22
CA CYS A 168 10.51 1.15 40.55
C CYS A 168 9.64 1.66 41.70
N SER A 169 10.26 2.03 42.80
CA SER A 169 9.58 2.55 44.01
C SER A 169 8.86 3.88 43.77
N SER A 170 9.41 4.73 42.90
CA SER A 170 8.85 6.05 42.60
C SER A 170 7.51 6.03 41.82
N CYS A 171 7.26 5.01 41.02
CA CYS A 171 6.03 4.88 40.24
C CYS A 171 5.26 3.58 40.51
N GLY A 172 5.69 2.74 41.45
CA GLY A 172 5.04 1.48 41.76
C GLY A 172 4.95 0.49 40.57
N GLY A 173 5.84 0.63 39.59
CA GLY A 173 5.84 -0.22 38.36
C GLY A 173 5.04 0.33 37.19
N SER A 174 4.29 1.44 37.35
CA SER A 174 3.47 2.02 36.28
C SER A 174 4.28 2.72 35.16
N GLY A 175 5.53 3.08 35.42
CA GLY A 175 6.37 3.84 34.49
C GLY A 175 6.00 5.33 34.40
N ARG A 176 4.92 5.77 35.07
CA ARG A 176 4.42 7.14 35.03
C ARG A 176 4.16 7.66 36.45
N VAL A 177 4.30 8.95 36.64
CA VAL A 177 3.95 9.64 37.89
C VAL A 177 2.91 10.72 37.59
N THR A 178 1.91 10.83 38.45
CA THR A 178 0.91 11.88 38.35
C THR A 178 1.41 13.09 39.11
N ILE A 179 1.47 14.23 38.44
CA ILE A 179 1.85 15.51 39.03
C ILE A 179 0.63 16.40 39.06
N ASN A 180 0.32 16.96 40.23
CA ASN A 180 -0.71 17.98 40.40
C ASN A 180 -0.12 19.35 40.11
N GLN A 181 -0.45 19.94 38.98
CA GLN A 181 -0.01 21.28 38.62
C GLN A 181 -1.09 22.30 38.96
N ARG A 182 -0.76 23.24 39.83
CA ARG A 182 -1.66 24.37 40.14
C ARG A 182 -1.60 25.38 39.01
N THR A 183 -2.74 25.59 38.35
CA THR A 183 -2.92 26.63 37.36
C THR A 183 -3.85 27.71 37.93
N PRO A 184 -3.91 28.94 37.37
CA PRO A 184 -4.86 29.97 37.79
C PRO A 184 -6.33 29.54 37.74
N PHE A 185 -6.63 28.46 36.99
CA PHE A 185 -7.99 27.93 36.81
C PHE A 185 -8.26 26.64 37.59
N GLY A 186 -7.33 26.22 38.48
CA GLY A 186 -7.53 25.00 39.29
C GLY A 186 -6.31 24.06 39.27
N VAL A 187 -6.46 22.91 39.92
CA VAL A 187 -5.44 21.88 39.98
C VAL A 187 -5.66 20.90 38.80
N VAL A 188 -4.71 20.87 37.87
CA VAL A 188 -4.71 19.92 36.74
C VAL A 188 -3.79 18.77 37.07
N GLN A 189 -4.30 17.55 36.95
CA GLN A 189 -3.53 16.31 37.08
C GLN A 189 -2.92 15.96 35.72
N THR A 190 -1.59 16.02 35.64
CA THR A 190 -0.85 15.65 34.43
C THR A 190 -0.02 14.39 34.70
N GLN A 191 -0.07 13.43 33.78
CA GLN A 191 0.79 12.25 33.83
C GLN A 191 2.11 12.53 33.12
N ARG A 192 3.22 12.29 33.83
CA ARG A 192 4.57 12.43 33.29
C ARG A 192 5.31 11.10 33.36
N THR A 193 6.23 10.88 32.44
CA THR A 193 7.13 9.74 32.48
C THR A 193 7.96 9.76 33.78
N CYS A 194 8.05 8.64 34.47
CA CYS A 194 8.82 8.53 35.72
C CYS A 194 10.31 8.72 35.45
N ASP A 195 10.93 9.74 36.05
CA ASP A 195 12.33 10.08 35.83
C ASP A 195 13.29 8.98 36.38
N ALA A 196 12.90 8.25 37.44
CA ALA A 196 13.72 7.22 38.04
C ALA A 196 13.86 5.96 37.16
N CYS A 197 12.82 5.58 36.42
CA CYS A 197 12.84 4.39 35.56
C CYS A 197 12.71 4.70 34.06
N HIS A 198 12.62 5.96 33.70
CA HIS A 198 12.45 6.43 32.30
C HIS A 198 11.29 5.72 31.58
N GLY A 199 10.18 5.52 32.25
CA GLY A 199 8.99 4.88 31.68
C GLY A 199 8.99 3.35 31.74
N ARG A 200 10.06 2.70 32.15
CA ARG A 200 10.17 1.22 32.15
C ARG A 200 9.42 0.54 33.30
N GLY A 201 9.05 1.26 34.36
CA GLY A 201 8.43 0.71 35.54
C GLY A 201 9.36 -0.15 36.42
N LYS A 202 10.57 -0.47 35.94
CA LYS A 202 11.57 -1.31 36.59
C LYS A 202 12.93 -0.62 36.60
N ILE A 203 13.73 -0.86 37.60
CA ILE A 203 15.12 -0.35 37.77
C ILE A 203 16.08 -1.54 37.73
N VAL A 204 17.10 -1.44 36.90
CA VAL A 204 18.20 -2.42 36.79
C VAL A 204 19.39 -1.86 37.55
N GLU A 205 19.72 -2.45 38.70
CA GLU A 205 20.88 -2.06 39.50
C GLU A 205 22.19 -2.50 38.83
N ASN A 206 22.24 -3.74 38.33
CA ASN A 206 23.40 -4.31 37.66
C ASN A 206 23.04 -4.49 36.15
N PRO A 207 23.44 -3.58 35.27
CA PRO A 207 23.11 -3.70 33.86
C PRO A 207 23.86 -4.84 33.17
N CYS A 208 23.19 -5.55 32.28
CA CYS A 208 23.81 -6.59 31.45
C CYS A 208 24.95 -5.99 30.61
N LYS A 209 26.14 -6.55 30.73
CA LYS A 209 27.34 -6.04 30.02
C LYS A 209 27.21 -6.06 28.52
N LYS A 210 26.45 -7.00 27.93
CA LYS A 210 26.29 -7.17 26.47
C LYS A 210 25.35 -6.16 25.86
N CYS A 211 24.27 -5.82 26.53
CA CYS A 211 23.27 -4.89 26.01
C CYS A 211 23.25 -3.53 26.72
N GLY A 212 24.11 -3.29 27.72
CA GLY A 212 24.15 -2.04 28.46
C GLY A 212 22.85 -1.70 29.21
N GLY A 213 22.08 -2.72 29.63
CA GLY A 213 20.79 -2.52 30.31
C GLY A 213 19.59 -2.35 29.40
N SER A 214 19.76 -2.33 28.07
CA SER A 214 18.66 -2.15 27.11
C SER A 214 17.76 -3.39 26.94
N GLY A 215 18.27 -4.58 27.27
CA GLY A 215 17.61 -5.86 27.03
C GLY A 215 17.58 -6.27 25.54
N LYS A 216 18.13 -5.45 24.64
CA LYS A 216 18.12 -5.66 23.18
C LYS A 216 19.53 -5.57 22.61
N GLN A 217 19.76 -6.24 21.49
CA GLN A 217 21.02 -6.20 20.75
C GLN A 217 20.77 -6.17 19.25
N ARG A 218 21.63 -5.50 18.51
CA ARG A 218 21.59 -5.53 17.05
C ARG A 218 22.32 -6.75 16.55
N LYS A 219 21.71 -7.53 15.67
CA LYS A 219 22.30 -8.69 15.02
C LYS A 219 22.06 -8.64 13.51
N ASN A 220 23.05 -9.07 12.76
CA ASN A 220 22.86 -9.39 11.35
C ASN A 220 22.28 -10.78 11.23
N LYS A 221 21.21 -10.91 10.49
CA LYS A 221 20.54 -12.18 10.18
C LYS A 221 20.48 -12.39 8.69
N THR A 222 20.44 -13.64 8.32
CA THR A 222 20.27 -14.08 6.94
C THR A 222 18.93 -14.78 6.81
N VAL A 223 18.21 -14.50 5.72
CA VAL A 223 16.95 -15.17 5.40
C VAL A 223 16.91 -15.51 3.91
N ASP A 224 16.46 -16.72 3.60
CA ASP A 224 16.21 -17.14 2.23
C ASP A 224 14.78 -16.78 1.86
N VAL A 225 14.63 -15.95 0.84
CA VAL A 225 13.35 -15.49 0.32
C VAL A 225 13.13 -16.07 -1.06
N THR A 226 12.02 -16.75 -1.24
CA THR A 226 11.60 -17.25 -2.56
C THR A 226 10.82 -16.15 -3.28
N ILE A 227 11.39 -15.66 -4.35
CA ILE A 227 10.77 -14.67 -5.23
C ILE A 227 9.96 -15.41 -6.29
N PRO A 228 8.64 -15.22 -6.34
CA PRO A 228 7.79 -15.94 -7.29
C PRO A 228 8.02 -15.46 -8.71
N ALA A 229 7.82 -16.37 -9.68
CA ALA A 229 7.86 -16.04 -11.10
C ALA A 229 6.80 -15.00 -11.44
N GLY A 230 7.16 -14.04 -12.29
CA GLY A 230 6.26 -12.98 -12.72
C GLY A 230 6.17 -11.78 -11.79
N ILE A 231 6.99 -11.73 -10.76
CA ILE A 231 7.04 -10.57 -9.85
C ILE A 231 7.25 -9.28 -10.63
N LYS A 232 6.60 -8.21 -10.19
CA LYS A 232 6.74 -6.88 -10.81
C LYS A 232 7.85 -6.10 -10.12
N ASP A 233 8.38 -5.11 -10.85
CA ASP A 233 9.30 -4.14 -10.26
C ASP A 233 8.63 -3.39 -9.11
N GLN A 234 9.40 -3.09 -8.04
CA GLN A 234 8.97 -2.43 -6.81
C GLN A 234 7.88 -3.18 -6.03
N GLN A 235 7.67 -4.46 -6.31
CA GLN A 235 6.74 -5.28 -5.53
C GLN A 235 7.35 -5.65 -4.19
N ILE A 236 6.51 -5.64 -3.15
CA ILE A 236 6.91 -5.94 -1.77
C ILE A 236 6.57 -7.39 -1.44
N LEU A 237 7.55 -8.12 -0.93
CA LEU A 237 7.36 -9.43 -0.33
C LEU A 237 7.44 -9.30 1.20
N ASN A 238 6.40 -9.78 1.89
CA ASN A 238 6.36 -9.77 3.34
C ASN A 238 6.84 -11.10 3.91
N VAL A 239 7.86 -11.04 4.77
CA VAL A 239 8.40 -12.20 5.50
C VAL A 239 8.06 -12.02 6.98
N SER A 240 7.01 -12.72 7.42
CA SER A 240 6.44 -12.56 8.76
C SER A 240 7.43 -12.94 9.88
N GLY A 241 7.42 -12.17 10.97
CA GLY A 241 8.21 -12.41 12.16
C GLY A 241 9.73 -12.24 12.02
N ARG A 242 10.18 -11.61 10.92
CA ARG A 242 11.60 -11.36 10.64
C ARG A 242 12.04 -9.92 10.89
N GLY A 243 11.15 -9.07 11.40
CA GLY A 243 11.45 -7.70 11.81
C GLY A 243 12.17 -7.61 13.16
N ASN A 244 12.10 -6.45 13.78
CA ASN A 244 12.68 -6.22 15.13
C ASN A 244 11.88 -6.95 16.19
N SER A 245 12.54 -7.39 17.27
CA SER A 245 11.86 -8.02 18.39
C SER A 245 10.95 -7.04 19.11
N GLY A 246 9.79 -7.53 19.54
CA GLY A 246 8.87 -6.78 20.38
C GLY A 246 9.43 -6.41 21.74
N THR A 247 8.62 -5.72 22.52
CA THR A 247 8.91 -5.41 23.93
C THR A 247 7.92 -6.12 24.82
N ASN A 248 8.33 -6.38 26.07
CA ASN A 248 7.51 -7.03 27.10
C ASN A 248 6.91 -8.38 26.65
N GLY A 249 7.65 -9.18 25.87
CA GLY A 249 7.16 -10.46 25.35
C GLY A 249 6.26 -10.34 24.12
N GLY A 250 6.14 -9.15 23.52
CA GLY A 250 5.40 -8.97 22.28
C GLY A 250 6.06 -9.67 21.08
N PRO A 251 5.27 -9.98 20.03
CA PRO A 251 5.79 -10.63 18.82
C PRO A 251 6.78 -9.75 18.07
N ALA A 252 7.63 -10.36 17.25
CA ALA A 252 8.51 -9.63 16.34
C ALA A 252 7.67 -8.96 15.23
N GLY A 253 8.21 -7.91 14.66
CA GLY A 253 7.71 -7.31 13.42
C GLY A 253 7.98 -8.17 12.19
N ASP A 254 7.67 -7.67 11.02
CA ASP A 254 7.88 -8.33 9.75
C ASP A 254 9.06 -7.71 8.98
N LEU A 255 9.57 -8.45 8.00
CA LEU A 255 10.57 -7.96 7.06
C LEU A 255 9.90 -7.72 5.70
N HIS A 256 9.87 -6.49 5.25
CA HIS A 256 9.39 -6.08 3.94
C HIS A 256 10.55 -6.03 2.95
N VAL A 257 10.49 -6.89 1.95
CA VAL A 257 11.52 -7.00 0.91
C VAL A 257 11.01 -6.33 -0.35
N TYR A 258 11.58 -5.18 -0.70
CA TYR A 258 11.32 -4.48 -1.96
C TYR A 258 12.15 -5.12 -3.07
N VAL A 259 11.47 -5.63 -4.09
CA VAL A 259 12.12 -6.28 -5.22
C VAL A 259 12.29 -5.27 -6.35
N ASN A 260 13.54 -4.94 -6.68
CA ASN A 260 13.88 -4.08 -7.82
C ASN A 260 14.40 -4.94 -8.97
N VAL A 261 13.74 -4.83 -10.11
CA VAL A 261 14.12 -5.58 -11.32
C VAL A 261 15.04 -4.71 -12.17
N ARG A 262 16.25 -5.22 -12.46
CA ARG A 262 17.19 -4.52 -13.34
C ARG A 262 16.66 -4.48 -14.77
N PRO A 263 16.79 -3.36 -15.48
CA PRO A 263 16.44 -3.27 -16.89
C PRO A 263 17.29 -4.25 -17.73
N HIS A 264 16.67 -4.83 -18.76
CA HIS A 264 17.36 -5.75 -19.66
C HIS A 264 17.71 -5.06 -20.99
N PRO A 265 18.88 -5.29 -21.56
CA PRO A 265 19.32 -4.58 -22.78
C PRO A 265 18.50 -4.92 -24.03
N VAL A 266 17.83 -6.06 -24.06
CA VAL A 266 17.08 -6.55 -25.22
C VAL A 266 15.58 -6.63 -24.96
N PHE A 267 15.17 -6.94 -23.74
CA PHE A 267 13.78 -7.17 -23.40
C PHE A 267 13.16 -6.01 -22.63
N GLU A 268 11.96 -5.62 -23.03
CA GLU A 268 11.09 -4.67 -22.32
C GLU A 268 9.84 -5.41 -21.82
N ARG A 269 9.47 -5.19 -20.58
CA ARG A 269 8.25 -5.76 -19.99
C ARG A 269 7.05 -4.83 -20.19
N ARG A 270 5.95 -5.37 -20.70
CA ARG A 270 4.65 -4.68 -20.77
C ARG A 270 3.56 -5.57 -20.17
N GLY A 271 3.31 -5.39 -18.88
CA GLY A 271 2.42 -6.30 -18.13
C GLY A 271 3.03 -7.69 -17.97
N ASP A 272 2.40 -8.71 -18.52
CA ASP A 272 2.90 -10.08 -18.56
C ASP A 272 3.59 -10.41 -19.89
N ASP A 273 3.52 -9.50 -20.86
CA ASP A 273 4.14 -9.67 -22.16
C ASP A 273 5.56 -9.11 -22.19
N VAL A 274 6.37 -9.67 -23.10
CA VAL A 274 7.75 -9.26 -23.33
C VAL A 274 7.87 -8.66 -24.72
N TRP A 275 8.55 -7.56 -24.84
CA TRP A 275 8.84 -6.91 -26.09
C TRP A 275 10.34 -6.94 -26.36
N CYS A 276 10.71 -7.17 -27.62
CA CYS A 276 12.08 -7.01 -28.06
C CYS A 276 12.12 -6.46 -29.49
N GLU A 277 13.23 -5.86 -29.85
CA GLU A 277 13.49 -5.39 -31.21
C GLU A 277 14.54 -6.30 -31.85
N VAL A 278 14.26 -6.73 -33.07
CA VAL A 278 15.18 -7.57 -33.84
C VAL A 278 15.53 -6.87 -35.14
N PRO A 279 16.81 -6.49 -35.32
CA PRO A 279 17.27 -5.94 -36.57
C PRO A 279 17.38 -7.04 -37.63
N ILE A 280 16.85 -6.81 -38.81
CA ILE A 280 17.00 -7.65 -39.98
C ILE A 280 17.59 -6.85 -41.14
N THR A 281 18.21 -7.53 -42.06
CA THR A 281 18.75 -6.87 -43.27
C THR A 281 17.60 -6.51 -44.22
N PHE A 282 17.85 -5.53 -45.09
CA PHE A 282 16.91 -5.17 -46.15
C PHE A 282 16.53 -6.39 -47.03
N THR A 283 17.53 -7.23 -47.38
CA THR A 283 17.31 -8.42 -48.19
C THR A 283 16.46 -9.47 -47.50
N GLN A 284 16.63 -9.67 -46.17
CA GLN A 284 15.78 -10.54 -45.35
C GLN A 284 14.36 -10.02 -45.29
N ALA A 285 14.20 -8.70 -45.17
CA ALA A 285 12.86 -8.08 -45.15
C ALA A 285 12.15 -8.21 -46.50
N ALA A 286 12.88 -8.07 -47.60
CA ALA A 286 12.33 -8.09 -48.96
C ALA A 286 11.97 -9.53 -49.45
N LEU A 287 12.82 -10.49 -49.15
CA LEU A 287 12.75 -11.87 -49.70
C LEU A 287 12.11 -12.86 -48.68
N GLY A 288 11.97 -12.42 -47.42
CA GLY A 288 11.71 -13.35 -46.33
C GLY A 288 12.96 -14.11 -45.90
N ALA A 289 13.03 -14.50 -44.64
CA ALA A 289 14.13 -15.30 -44.11
C ALA A 289 13.77 -15.92 -42.77
N ASP A 290 14.47 -16.96 -42.39
CA ASP A 290 14.45 -17.46 -41.02
C ASP A 290 15.39 -16.63 -40.15
N VAL A 291 14.84 -16.02 -39.10
CA VAL A 291 15.55 -15.17 -38.17
C VAL A 291 15.54 -15.78 -36.78
N VAL A 292 16.69 -15.77 -36.13
CA VAL A 292 16.80 -16.29 -34.76
C VAL A 292 16.41 -15.19 -33.79
N VAL A 293 15.34 -15.42 -33.03
CA VAL A 293 14.79 -14.49 -32.04
C VAL A 293 15.16 -14.95 -30.64
N PRO A 294 15.76 -14.10 -29.79
CA PRO A 294 15.97 -14.44 -28.39
C PRO A 294 14.64 -14.46 -27.64
N THR A 295 14.46 -15.42 -26.74
CA THR A 295 13.34 -15.52 -25.82
C THR A 295 13.82 -15.78 -24.41
N LEU A 296 12.94 -15.65 -23.41
CA LEU A 296 13.27 -15.98 -22.02
C LEU A 296 13.69 -17.46 -21.81
N ASP A 297 13.25 -18.33 -22.71
CA ASP A 297 13.54 -19.78 -22.63
C ASP A 297 14.69 -20.22 -23.54
N GLY A 298 15.31 -19.29 -24.28
CA GLY A 298 16.36 -19.56 -25.24
C GLY A 298 16.07 -18.96 -26.61
N LYS A 299 16.68 -19.48 -27.66
CA LYS A 299 16.53 -18.98 -29.02
C LYS A 299 15.43 -19.74 -29.77
N VAL A 300 14.62 -19.00 -30.55
CA VAL A 300 13.55 -19.58 -31.41
C VAL A 300 13.77 -19.07 -32.82
N SER A 301 13.68 -19.97 -33.80
CA SER A 301 13.66 -19.55 -35.21
C SER A 301 12.27 -19.12 -35.60
N TYR A 302 12.17 -17.97 -36.27
CA TYR A 302 10.91 -17.41 -36.79
C TYR A 302 11.10 -17.02 -38.26
N THR A 303 10.18 -17.48 -39.11
CA THR A 303 10.19 -17.19 -40.54
C THR A 303 9.53 -15.84 -40.77
N VAL A 304 10.34 -14.85 -41.09
CA VAL A 304 9.88 -13.51 -41.51
C VAL A 304 9.34 -13.59 -42.93
N ARG A 305 8.17 -13.04 -43.17
CA ARG A 305 7.52 -13.10 -44.51
C ARG A 305 8.19 -12.10 -45.46
N GLU A 306 8.13 -12.40 -46.75
CA GLU A 306 8.55 -11.45 -47.79
C GLU A 306 7.75 -10.11 -47.71
N GLY A 307 8.41 -9.01 -47.96
CA GLY A 307 7.80 -7.70 -47.92
C GLY A 307 7.55 -7.14 -46.53
N THR A 308 8.11 -7.76 -45.46
CA THR A 308 8.01 -7.25 -44.08
C THR A 308 8.56 -5.84 -43.98
N GLN A 309 7.80 -4.95 -43.32
CA GLN A 309 8.10 -3.53 -43.20
C GLN A 309 8.77 -3.22 -41.85
N PRO A 310 9.58 -2.15 -41.77
CA PRO A 310 10.08 -1.65 -40.50
C PRO A 310 8.93 -1.29 -39.57
N GLY A 311 8.99 -1.76 -38.32
CA GLY A 311 7.96 -1.56 -37.32
C GLY A 311 6.89 -2.63 -37.28
N ASP A 312 6.90 -3.59 -38.19
CA ASP A 312 6.00 -4.74 -38.13
C ASP A 312 6.28 -5.55 -36.85
N VAL A 313 5.19 -6.05 -36.26
CA VAL A 313 5.25 -6.77 -34.99
C VAL A 313 4.67 -8.16 -35.19
N PHE A 314 5.42 -9.18 -34.80
CA PHE A 314 4.91 -10.54 -34.74
C PHE A 314 4.90 -11.07 -33.29
N ARG A 315 3.99 -12.01 -33.01
CA ARG A 315 3.74 -12.55 -31.69
C ARG A 315 4.21 -13.99 -31.58
N LEU A 316 5.04 -14.25 -30.59
CA LEU A 316 5.41 -15.60 -30.17
C LEU A 316 4.54 -15.98 -28.97
N LYS A 317 3.54 -16.82 -29.21
CA LYS A 317 2.55 -17.22 -28.21
C LYS A 317 3.19 -17.97 -27.04
N GLY A 318 2.85 -17.57 -25.80
CA GLY A 318 3.29 -18.23 -24.57
C GLY A 318 4.78 -18.05 -24.26
N LYS A 319 5.49 -17.11 -24.91
CA LYS A 319 6.91 -16.80 -24.67
C LYS A 319 7.14 -15.58 -23.79
N GLY A 320 6.07 -15.04 -23.19
CA GLY A 320 6.13 -13.96 -22.20
C GLY A 320 6.46 -14.42 -20.79
N ILE A 321 6.13 -13.59 -19.80
CA ILE A 321 6.37 -13.81 -18.37
C ILE A 321 5.23 -14.66 -17.79
N GLN A 322 5.55 -15.51 -16.83
CA GLN A 322 4.55 -16.26 -16.10
C GLN A 322 3.68 -15.31 -15.26
N ARG A 323 2.37 -15.53 -15.22
CA ARG A 323 1.46 -14.73 -14.42
C ARG A 323 1.63 -15.01 -12.95
N LEU A 324 1.79 -13.96 -12.17
CA LEU A 324 1.95 -14.07 -10.73
C LEU A 324 0.70 -14.68 -10.07
N GLY A 325 0.87 -15.79 -9.35
CA GLY A 325 -0.23 -16.50 -8.69
C GLY A 325 -1.26 -17.13 -9.61
N GLY A 326 -1.08 -17.08 -10.93
CA GLY A 326 -2.03 -17.56 -11.93
C GLY A 326 -1.48 -18.70 -12.81
N ARG A 327 -2.40 -19.29 -13.61
CA ARG A 327 -2.03 -20.24 -14.66
C ARG A 327 -1.81 -19.49 -15.97
N GLY A 328 -0.74 -19.85 -16.68
CA GLY A 328 -0.43 -19.33 -18.00
C GLY A 328 0.71 -18.32 -18.02
N ARG A 329 1.10 -17.98 -19.23
CA ARG A 329 2.17 -17.01 -19.53
C ARG A 329 1.64 -15.96 -20.50
N GLY A 330 2.24 -14.78 -20.49
CA GLY A 330 2.07 -13.78 -21.53
C GLY A 330 2.73 -14.21 -22.85
N ASP A 331 2.70 -13.34 -23.82
CA ASP A 331 3.28 -13.55 -25.13
C ASP A 331 4.55 -12.69 -25.29
N GLN A 332 5.38 -13.05 -26.27
CA GLN A 332 6.47 -12.19 -26.67
C GLN A 332 6.14 -11.51 -27.99
N TYR A 333 6.28 -10.20 -28.02
CA TYR A 333 6.12 -9.36 -29.21
C TYR A 333 7.49 -8.93 -29.71
N VAL A 334 7.72 -9.19 -30.98
CA VAL A 334 8.97 -8.88 -31.65
C VAL A 334 8.72 -7.82 -32.69
N ARG A 335 9.30 -6.65 -32.49
CA ARG A 335 9.28 -5.55 -33.45
C ARG A 335 10.46 -5.69 -34.39
N VAL A 336 10.17 -5.68 -35.67
CA VAL A 336 11.20 -5.74 -36.71
C VAL A 336 11.75 -4.34 -36.98
N THR A 337 13.06 -4.20 -36.97
CA THR A 337 13.76 -3.04 -37.49
C THR A 337 14.58 -3.45 -38.72
N VAL A 338 14.49 -2.66 -39.77
CA VAL A 338 15.29 -2.94 -41.01
C VAL A 338 16.52 -2.08 -41.00
N GLU A 339 17.67 -2.73 -41.00
CA GLU A 339 18.95 -2.05 -41.04
C GLU A 339 19.38 -1.81 -42.48
N VAL A 340 19.67 -0.55 -42.79
CA VAL A 340 20.23 -0.13 -44.08
C VAL A 340 21.74 -0.32 -44.03
N PRO A 341 22.34 -1.06 -44.98
CA PRO A 341 23.75 -1.35 -44.96
C PRO A 341 24.61 -0.08 -45.18
N LYS A 342 25.68 0.04 -44.37
CA LYS A 342 26.66 1.14 -44.42
C LYS A 342 27.99 0.65 -44.98
N ASN A 343 28.86 1.54 -45.37
CA ASN A 343 30.25 1.26 -45.82
C ASN A 343 30.33 0.28 -47.01
N LEU A 344 29.47 0.49 -48.01
CA LEU A 344 29.38 -0.34 -49.20
C LEU A 344 30.61 -0.21 -50.09
N ASN A 345 31.14 -1.32 -50.61
CA ASN A 345 32.16 -1.34 -51.65
C ASN A 345 31.56 -1.07 -53.04
N GLY A 346 32.43 -0.90 -54.06
CA GLY A 346 32.02 -0.55 -55.44
C GLY A 346 31.04 -1.56 -56.04
N LYS A 347 31.29 -2.87 -55.88
CA LYS A 347 30.41 -3.95 -56.39
C LYS A 347 29.04 -3.94 -55.71
N GLN A 348 29.00 -3.72 -54.39
CA GLN A 348 27.74 -3.65 -53.62
C GLN A 348 26.89 -2.45 -54.05
N LYS A 349 27.54 -1.28 -54.27
CA LYS A 349 26.84 -0.08 -54.76
C LYS A 349 26.23 -0.33 -56.15
N GLU A 350 26.93 -1.02 -57.02
CA GLU A 350 26.45 -1.36 -58.36
C GLU A 350 25.23 -2.28 -58.33
N LEU A 351 25.23 -3.32 -57.49
CA LEU A 351 24.09 -4.20 -57.29
C LEU A 351 22.85 -3.46 -56.78
N ILE A 352 23.05 -2.51 -55.86
CA ILE A 352 21.92 -1.70 -55.34
C ILE A 352 21.39 -0.76 -56.43
N LYS A 353 22.21 -0.15 -57.28
CA LYS A 353 21.76 0.64 -58.43
C LYS A 353 20.97 -0.20 -59.44
N GLN A 354 21.42 -1.42 -59.70
CA GLN A 354 20.71 -2.33 -60.60
C GLN A 354 19.33 -2.72 -60.00
N LEU A 355 19.26 -2.93 -58.68
CA LEU A 355 17.98 -3.14 -58.00
C LEU A 355 17.06 -1.92 -58.11
N ASP A 356 17.58 -0.71 -57.88
CA ASP A 356 16.81 0.54 -57.98
C ASP A 356 16.24 0.72 -59.40
N GLY A 357 17.03 0.41 -60.44
CA GLY A 357 16.58 0.44 -61.83
C GLY A 357 15.55 -0.63 -62.20
N ALA A 358 15.59 -1.77 -61.50
CA ALA A 358 14.65 -2.89 -61.72
C ALA A 358 13.32 -2.72 -60.94
N THR A 359 13.28 -1.89 -59.90
CA THR A 359 12.10 -1.63 -59.07
C THR A 359 11.37 -0.36 -59.51
N GLY A 360 10.07 -0.34 -59.43
CA GLY A 360 9.23 0.82 -59.80
C GLY A 360 8.21 1.15 -58.71
N ASP A 361 7.36 2.15 -58.97
CA ASP A 361 6.35 2.63 -58.01
C ASP A 361 5.36 1.53 -57.56
N LYS A 362 5.21 0.46 -58.34
CA LYS A 362 4.44 -0.71 -57.94
C LYS A 362 4.98 -1.42 -56.74
N ASN A 363 6.29 -1.38 -56.55
CA ASN A 363 6.96 -2.04 -55.42
C ASN A 363 6.94 -1.20 -54.13
N TYR A 364 6.65 0.12 -54.24
CA TYR A 364 6.70 1.07 -53.13
C TYR A 364 5.35 1.75 -52.86
N ALA A 365 4.37 0.99 -52.42
CA ALA A 365 2.99 1.46 -52.22
C ALA A 365 2.86 2.67 -51.28
N LYS A 366 3.65 2.72 -50.21
CA LYS A 366 3.65 3.87 -49.27
C LYS A 366 4.17 5.14 -49.93
N ARG A 367 5.28 5.04 -50.71
CA ARG A 367 5.87 6.13 -51.45
C ARG A 367 4.87 6.67 -52.47
N ARG A 368 4.27 5.78 -53.28
CA ARG A 368 3.24 6.13 -54.28
C ARG A 368 2.07 6.89 -53.62
N ASN A 369 1.45 6.31 -52.59
CA ASN A 369 0.32 6.93 -51.92
C ASN A 369 0.66 8.30 -51.32
N PHE A 370 1.90 8.50 -50.83
CA PHE A 370 2.34 9.79 -50.32
C PHE A 370 2.42 10.83 -51.43
N PHE A 371 3.09 10.49 -52.54
CA PHE A 371 3.19 11.43 -53.68
C PHE A 371 1.86 11.71 -54.37
N ASP A 372 0.96 10.73 -54.41
CA ASP A 372 -0.40 10.93 -54.91
C ASP A 372 -1.20 11.90 -54.02
N LYS A 373 -1.01 11.85 -52.70
CA LYS A 373 -1.59 12.84 -51.78
C LYS A 373 -1.02 14.24 -52.01
N ILE A 374 0.31 14.36 -52.19
CA ILE A 374 0.93 15.64 -52.49
C ILE A 374 0.41 16.23 -53.79
N LYS A 375 0.32 15.42 -54.87
CA LYS A 375 -0.24 15.88 -56.14
C LYS A 375 -1.64 16.42 -55.98
N LYS A 376 -2.50 15.79 -55.19
CA LYS A 376 -3.82 16.27 -54.90
C LYS A 376 -3.88 17.57 -54.09
N MET A 377 -2.87 17.82 -53.24
CA MET A 377 -2.79 19.06 -52.45
C MET A 377 -2.32 20.27 -53.23
N PHE A 378 -1.53 20.06 -54.29
CA PHE A 378 -0.98 21.14 -55.10
C PHE A 378 -1.67 21.30 -56.45
N ASN A 379 -2.61 20.43 -56.81
CA ASN A 379 -3.43 20.55 -58.04
C ASN A 379 -4.84 21.11 -57.77
N GLU A 380 -5.08 21.62 -56.54
CA GLU A 380 -6.19 22.51 -56.21
C GLU A 380 -5.65 23.96 -56.19
#